data_4c79190be0d4c8da9da8a66c0472d6bb
#
_entry.id   4c79190be0d4c8da9da8a66c0472d6bb
#
_cell.length_a   1.000
_cell.length_b   1.000
_cell.length_c   1.000
_cell.angle_alpha   90.00
_cell.angle_beta   90.00
_cell.angle_gamma   90.00
#
_symmetry.space_group_name_H-M   'P 1'
#
loop_
_entity.id
_entity.type
_entity.pdbx_description
1 polymer ?
#
loop_
_entity_poly.entity_id
_entity_poly.type
_entity_poly.pdbx_seq_one_letter_code
_entity_poly.pdbx_strand_id
1 'polypeptide(L)' 'MNIEKITSLFLLFSGEESAEEFEPIIDLTVRLTEKMLNSEADKSDLRVDFLAAALANYHVQQLK' A
#
# COMPACT_ATOMS: atom_id res chain seq x y z
N MET A 1 4.10 -1.14 9.77
CA MET A 1 3.18 -1.38 8.64
C MET A 1 2.97 -2.88 8.47
N ASN A 2 1.76 -3.29 8.15
CA ASN A 2 1.41 -4.69 7.99
C ASN A 2 1.10 -4.96 6.51
N ILE A 3 1.95 -5.72 5.85
CA ILE A 3 1.84 -5.97 4.40
C ILE A 3 0.54 -6.72 4.05
N GLU A 4 0.09 -7.62 4.92
CA GLU A 4 -1.16 -8.35 4.68
C GLU A 4 -2.37 -7.42 4.71
N LYS A 5 -2.40 -6.48 5.64
CA LYS A 5 -3.49 -5.49 5.71
C LYS A 5 -3.44 -4.55 4.53
N ILE A 6 -2.25 -4.11 4.14
CA ILE A 6 -2.06 -3.24 2.99
C ILE A 6 -2.56 -3.94 1.73
N THR A 7 -2.19 -5.20 1.55
CA THR A 7 -2.63 -5.98 0.40
C THR A 7 -4.15 -6.15 0.37
N SER A 8 -4.75 -6.46 1.52
CA SER A 8 -6.21 -6.60 1.62
C SER A 8 -6.93 -5.29 1.28
N LEU A 9 -6.43 -4.16 1.80
CA LEU A 9 -6.99 -2.85 1.50
C LEU A 9 -6.82 -2.50 0.03
N PHE A 10 -5.66 -2.82 -0.54
CA PHE A 10 -5.41 -2.62 -1.97
C PHE A 10 -6.43 -3.36 -2.82
N LEU A 11 -6.71 -4.62 -2.50
CA LEU A 11 -7.70 -5.40 -3.24
C LEU A 11 -9.10 -4.78 -3.13
N LEU A 12 -9.43 -4.29 -1.94
CA LEU A 12 -10.72 -3.63 -1.73
C LEU A 12 -10.84 -2.36 -2.57
N PHE A 13 -9.78 -1.54 -2.61
CA PHE A 13 -9.82 -0.27 -3.35
C PHE A 13 -9.78 -0.48 -4.86
N SER A 14 -8.99 -1.45 -5.33
CA SER A 14 -8.78 -1.66 -6.76
C SER A 14 -9.86 -2.49 -7.43
N GLY A 15 -10.56 -3.32 -6.64
CA GLY A 15 -11.53 -4.27 -7.18
C GLY A 15 -10.89 -5.49 -7.85
N GLU A 16 -9.57 -5.66 -7.71
CA GLU A 16 -8.88 -6.82 -8.27
C GLU A 16 -9.16 -8.07 -7.44
N GLU A 17 -9.15 -9.23 -8.10
CA GLU A 17 -9.36 -10.51 -7.42
C GLU A 17 -8.10 -11.01 -6.71
N SER A 18 -6.93 -10.62 -7.21
CA SER A 18 -5.64 -11.07 -6.68
C SER A 18 -4.64 -9.93 -6.75
N ALA A 19 -3.79 -9.83 -5.73
CA ALA A 19 -2.71 -8.86 -5.67
C ALA A 19 -1.40 -9.41 -6.24
N GLU A 20 -1.35 -10.67 -6.61
CA GLU A 20 -0.11 -11.33 -7.01
C GLU A 20 0.62 -10.58 -8.13
N GLU A 21 -0.11 -10.15 -9.14
CA GLU A 21 0.42 -9.40 -10.27
C GLU A 21 1.01 -8.05 -9.84
N PHE A 22 0.50 -7.48 -8.76
CA PHE A 22 0.85 -6.13 -8.32
C PHE A 22 1.78 -6.10 -7.11
N GLU A 23 2.25 -7.26 -6.64
CA GLU A 23 3.15 -7.32 -5.47
C GLU A 23 4.38 -6.43 -5.59
N PRO A 24 5.08 -6.36 -6.73
CA PRO A 24 6.22 -5.46 -6.85
C PRO A 24 5.85 -3.98 -6.64
N ILE A 25 4.68 -3.58 -7.12
CA ILE A 25 4.21 -2.20 -6.96
C ILE A 25 3.83 -1.93 -5.51
N ILE A 26 3.17 -2.88 -4.87
CA ILE A 26 2.80 -2.78 -3.46
C ILE A 26 4.06 -2.67 -2.60
N ASP A 27 5.03 -3.53 -2.84
CA ASP A 27 6.29 -3.52 -2.09
C ASP A 27 7.03 -2.20 -2.23
N LEU A 28 7.15 -1.70 -3.46
CA LEU A 28 7.79 -0.41 -3.72
C LEU A 28 7.04 0.73 -3.01
N THR A 29 5.72 0.71 -3.07
CA THR A 29 4.89 1.73 -2.43
C THR A 29 5.06 1.72 -0.92
N VAL A 30 5.12 0.53 -0.31
CA VAL A 30 5.37 0.40 1.13
C VAL A 30 6.70 1.03 1.50
N ARG A 31 7.75 0.74 0.74
CA ARG A 31 9.08 1.29 0.99
C ARG A 31 9.10 2.82 0.86
N LEU A 32 8.43 3.34 -0.16
CA LEU A 32 8.35 4.79 -0.35
C LEU A 32 7.56 5.46 0.78
N THR A 33 6.47 4.84 1.21
CA THR A 33 5.67 5.36 2.31
C THR A 33 6.48 5.40 3.60
N GLU A 34 7.26 4.35 3.88
CA GLU A 34 8.12 4.31 5.06
C GLU A 34 9.15 5.46 5.05
N LYS A 35 9.69 5.77 3.87
CA LYS A 35 10.65 6.86 3.75
C LYS A 35 10.01 8.23 3.95
N MET A 36 8.74 8.37 3.60
CA MET A 36 8.03 9.63 3.76
C MET A 36 7.58 9.88 5.20
N LEU A 37 7.48 8.84 6.02
CA LEU A 37 7.11 8.98 7.42
C LEU A 37 8.30 9.50 8.22
N ASN A 38 8.04 10.44 9.14
CA ASN A 38 9.08 10.89 10.04
C ASN A 38 9.31 9.83 11.13
N SER A 39 10.40 9.98 11.87
CA SER A 39 10.80 9.00 12.89
C SER A 39 9.80 8.91 14.05
N GLU A 40 8.94 9.91 14.22
CA GLU A 40 7.95 9.94 15.29
C GLU A 40 6.63 9.29 14.88
N ALA A 41 6.44 9.02 13.59
CA ALA A 41 5.21 8.41 13.10
C ALA A 41 5.07 6.98 13.62
N ASP A 42 3.86 6.63 14.05
CA ASP A 42 3.55 5.28 14.49
C ASP A 42 3.25 4.41 13.26
N LYS A 43 4.23 3.61 12.86
CA LYS A 43 4.13 2.75 11.69
C LYS A 43 3.13 1.60 11.88
N SER A 44 2.68 1.35 13.11
CA SER A 44 1.67 0.34 13.37
C SER A 44 0.24 0.90 13.26
N ASP A 45 0.10 2.21 13.10
CA ASP A 45 -1.20 2.85 12.96
C ASP A 45 -1.87 2.39 11.66
N LEU A 46 -3.12 1.96 11.77
CA LEU A 46 -3.90 1.49 10.63
C LEU A 46 -4.02 2.55 9.52
N ARG A 47 -3.99 3.82 9.88
CA ARG A 47 -4.04 4.92 8.90
C ARG A 47 -2.83 4.91 7.97
N VAL A 48 -1.68 4.44 8.45
CA VAL A 48 -0.48 4.30 7.62
C VAL A 48 -0.69 3.18 6.60
N ASP A 49 -1.26 2.06 7.03
CA ASP A 49 -1.57 0.95 6.14
C ASP A 49 -2.58 1.38 5.07
N PHE A 50 -3.59 2.14 5.46
CA PHE A 50 -4.60 2.68 4.56
C PHE A 50 -3.95 3.59 3.51
N LEU A 51 -3.07 4.48 3.93
CA LEU A 51 -2.35 5.38 3.03
C LEU A 51 -1.51 4.59 2.02
N ALA A 52 -0.76 3.60 2.49
CA ALA A 52 0.08 2.78 1.61
C ALA A 52 -0.78 2.05 0.58
N ALA A 53 -1.91 1.49 0.99
CA ALA A 53 -2.82 0.78 0.08
C ALA A 53 -3.41 1.73 -0.97
N ALA A 54 -3.81 2.93 -0.55
CA ALA A 54 -4.36 3.94 -1.45
C ALA A 54 -3.32 4.39 -2.47
N LEU A 55 -2.08 4.59 -2.04
CA LEU A 55 -0.99 4.97 -2.95
C LEU A 55 -0.67 3.83 -3.93
N ALA A 56 -0.68 2.58 -3.46
CA ALA A 56 -0.45 1.44 -4.34
C ALA A 56 -1.53 1.37 -5.42
N ASN A 57 -2.78 1.55 -5.04
CA ASN A 57 -3.89 1.57 -6.00
C ASN A 57 -3.72 2.72 -7.01
N TYR A 58 -3.33 3.89 -6.54
CA TYR A 58 -3.07 5.03 -7.42
C TYR A 58 -2.01 4.69 -8.46
N HIS A 59 -0.90 4.09 -8.04
CA HIS A 59 0.18 3.72 -8.96
C HIS A 59 -0.28 2.69 -9.99
N VAL A 60 -1.05 1.70 -9.55
CA VAL A 60 -1.58 0.68 -10.46
C VAL A 60 -2.51 1.31 -11.50
N GLN A 61 -3.36 2.24 -11.09
CA GLN A 61 -4.27 2.91 -12.03
C GLN A 61 -3.52 3.75 -13.06
N GLN A 62 -2.36 4.30 -12.69
CA GLN A 62 -1.54 5.05 -13.64
C GLN A 62 -0.92 4.15 -14.72
N LEU A 63 -0.77 2.86 -14.45
CA LEU A 63 -0.19 1.90 -15.38
C LEU A 63 -1.22 1.29 -16.33
N LYS A 64 -2.49 1.47 -16.06
CA LYS A 64 -3.56 0.91 -16.92
C LYS A 64 -3.93 1.80 -18.12
#